data_c0dd1e8b29d8025112b0d73532fb90f7
#
_entry.id   c0dd1e8b29d8025112b0d73532fb90f7
#
_cell.length_a   1.000
_cell.length_b   1.000
_cell.length_c   1.000
_cell.angle_alpha   90.00
_cell.angle_beta   90.00
_cell.angle_gamma   90.00
#
_symmetry.space_group_name_H-M   'P 1'
#
loop_
_entity.id
_entity.type
_entity.pdbx_description
1 polymer ?
#
loop_
_entity_poly.entity_id
_entity_poly.type
_entity_poly.pdbx_seq_one_letter_code
_entity_poly.pdbx_strand_id
1 'polypeptide(L)'
;LVSYDEKGVEKPACKIDRQTDIPLIHWIIEFDKDDSVSVDGEKFVCPKSNRFIATYDPLNLHLVVDENFIRALSRDKAEYIVLSGFHALTEQNNGVKLQDDILPIIKAWKAQGSLIHLEIASTQDIAVRRALIRKIAPLADSIGINEREAIDILEVIGEEKLAEECNVHTTSVNMFKALLKIKHHIGAPRIQLHMFGLYITLADKGFRISPEANLRGMMLAATVAAGKAGTGNINKAENLLWACGREVSDVGLHELTDLADFIGNEKMVETGIGSYDGFDVIALPTIIIEKPLTLVGMGDTISSLSLLAAR
;
A
#
# COMPACT_ATOMS: atom_id res chain seq x y z
N LEU A 1 2.64 -22.01 6.82
CA LEU A 1 2.78 -21.08 7.94
C LEU A 1 3.87 -21.62 8.88
N VAL A 2 4.82 -20.78 9.19
CA VAL A 2 5.88 -21.05 10.18
C VAL A 2 5.80 -19.97 11.25
N SER A 3 6.19 -20.33 12.47
CA SER A 3 6.44 -19.40 13.57
C SER A 3 7.86 -19.59 14.06
N TYR A 4 8.36 -18.64 14.82
CA TYR A 4 9.69 -18.71 15.41
C TYR A 4 9.53 -18.71 16.94
N ASP A 5 10.33 -19.51 17.61
CA ASP A 5 10.38 -19.50 19.08
C ASP A 5 11.25 -18.32 19.60
N GLU A 6 11.32 -18.15 20.93
CA GLU A 6 12.11 -17.09 21.58
C GLU A 6 13.61 -17.11 21.19
N LYS A 7 14.10 -18.24 20.66
CA LYS A 7 15.48 -18.40 20.19
C LYS A 7 15.62 -18.18 18.67
N GLY A 8 14.53 -17.78 17.98
CA GLY A 8 14.51 -17.60 16.53
C GLY A 8 14.54 -18.92 15.75
N VAL A 9 14.19 -20.04 16.37
CA VAL A 9 14.12 -21.32 15.68
C VAL A 9 12.76 -21.49 15.04
N GLU A 10 12.75 -21.81 13.75
CA GLU A 10 11.53 -22.04 12.97
C GLU A 10 10.72 -23.21 13.54
N LYS A 11 9.42 -22.96 13.77
CA LYS A 11 8.44 -23.95 14.20
C LYS A 11 7.27 -24.02 13.21
N PRO A 12 6.74 -25.21 12.91
CA PRO A 12 5.46 -25.30 12.24
C PRO A 12 4.36 -24.60 13.05
N ALA A 13 3.52 -23.80 12.40
CA ALA A 13 2.45 -23.05 13.07
C ALA A 13 1.47 -23.91 13.90
N CYS A 14 1.36 -25.22 13.58
CA CYS A 14 0.58 -26.19 14.35
C CYS A 14 1.20 -26.56 15.73
N LYS A 15 2.43 -26.12 16.00
CA LYS A 15 3.15 -26.36 17.28
C LYS A 15 3.26 -25.11 18.14
N ILE A 16 2.43 -24.08 17.88
CA ILE A 16 2.34 -22.90 18.76
C ILE A 16 1.85 -23.37 20.13
N ASP A 17 2.65 -23.14 21.14
CA ASP A 17 2.27 -23.41 22.54
C ASP A 17 1.33 -22.30 23.02
N ARG A 18 0.05 -22.61 23.15
CA ARG A 18 -0.99 -21.65 23.59
C ARG A 18 -0.78 -21.12 25.01
N GLN A 19 0.10 -21.71 25.79
CA GLN A 19 0.41 -21.24 27.16
C GLN A 19 1.54 -20.22 27.19
N THR A 20 2.47 -20.30 26.23
CA THR A 20 3.66 -19.43 26.13
C THR A 20 3.63 -18.48 24.97
N ASP A 21 2.93 -18.81 23.88
CA ASP A 21 2.84 -17.97 22.69
C ASP A 21 1.62 -17.05 22.77
N ILE A 22 1.83 -15.76 22.59
CA ILE A 22 0.75 -14.77 22.54
C ILE A 22 -0.01 -14.97 21.23
N PRO A 23 -1.32 -15.28 21.27
CA PRO A 23 -2.09 -15.42 20.05
C PRO A 23 -2.24 -14.06 19.36
N LEU A 24 -1.87 -13.97 18.09
CA LEU A 24 -2.14 -12.84 17.23
C LEU A 24 -3.46 -13.11 16.52
N ILE A 25 -4.50 -12.36 16.84
CA ILE A 25 -5.85 -12.58 16.33
C ILE A 25 -6.33 -11.34 15.57
N HIS A 26 -6.66 -11.53 14.30
CA HIS A 26 -7.35 -10.54 13.49
C HIS A 26 -8.73 -11.08 13.14
N TRP A 27 -9.77 -10.42 13.63
CA TRP A 27 -11.14 -10.68 13.25
C TRP A 27 -11.48 -9.79 12.09
N ILE A 28 -11.73 -10.35 10.93
CA ILE A 28 -12.08 -9.61 9.72
C ILE A 28 -13.52 -9.96 9.38
N ILE A 29 -14.37 -8.95 9.48
CA ILE A 29 -15.79 -9.05 9.13
C ILE A 29 -15.98 -8.27 7.84
N GLU A 30 -16.20 -8.98 6.75
CA GLU A 30 -16.49 -8.39 5.44
C GLU A 30 -18.03 -8.37 5.24
N PHE A 31 -18.51 -7.31 4.63
CA PHE A 31 -19.93 -7.12 4.33
C PHE A 31 -20.12 -6.41 2.99
N ASP A 32 -21.17 -6.77 2.28
CA ASP A 32 -21.51 -6.19 1.01
C ASP A 32 -22.45 -4.99 1.16
N LYS A 33 -22.50 -4.17 0.10
CA LYS A 33 -23.53 -3.15 -0.03
C LYS A 33 -24.92 -3.82 0.11
N ASP A 34 -25.82 -3.14 0.83
CA ASP A 34 -27.20 -3.57 1.13
C ASP A 34 -27.30 -4.73 2.14
N ASP A 35 -26.18 -5.30 2.62
CA ASP A 35 -26.22 -6.15 3.81
C ASP A 35 -26.79 -5.38 4.98
N SER A 36 -27.50 -6.08 5.86
CA SER A 36 -28.14 -5.42 6.99
C SER A 36 -28.03 -6.22 8.27
N VAL A 37 -27.90 -5.49 9.37
CA VAL A 37 -27.92 -6.03 10.75
C VAL A 37 -29.00 -5.30 11.56
N SER A 38 -29.67 -6.02 12.46
CA SER A 38 -30.60 -5.44 13.40
C SER A 38 -30.03 -5.47 14.81
N VAL A 39 -29.98 -4.30 15.44
CA VAL A 39 -29.50 -4.13 16.82
C VAL A 39 -30.59 -3.38 17.59
N ASP A 40 -31.05 -3.95 18.69
CA ASP A 40 -32.14 -3.37 19.56
C ASP A 40 -33.41 -2.97 18.81
N GLY A 41 -33.74 -3.70 17.73
CA GLY A 41 -34.94 -3.45 16.93
C GLY A 41 -34.74 -2.41 15.80
N GLU A 42 -33.61 -1.74 15.73
CA GLU A 42 -33.23 -0.87 14.62
C GLU A 42 -32.47 -1.62 13.55
N LYS A 43 -32.83 -1.37 12.27
CA LYS A 43 -32.17 -1.98 11.12
C LYS A 43 -31.13 -1.02 10.52
N PHE A 44 -29.88 -1.47 10.48
CA PHE A 44 -28.78 -0.78 9.83
C PHE A 44 -28.49 -1.45 8.49
N VAL A 45 -28.40 -0.67 7.42
CA VAL A 45 -28.09 -1.16 6.06
C VAL A 45 -26.73 -0.61 5.65
N CYS A 46 -25.87 -1.48 5.14
CA CYS A 46 -24.54 -1.11 4.67
C CYS A 46 -24.64 -0.30 3.36
N PRO A 47 -24.18 0.96 3.33
CA PRO A 47 -24.32 1.81 2.15
C PRO A 47 -23.33 1.44 1.03
N LYS A 48 -22.27 0.69 1.36
CA LYS A 48 -21.25 0.20 0.43
C LYS A 48 -20.54 -1.02 1.00
N SER A 49 -20.02 -1.89 0.12
CA SER A 49 -19.17 -3.01 0.54
C SER A 49 -17.94 -2.48 1.27
N ASN A 50 -17.62 -3.09 2.42
CA ASN A 50 -16.50 -2.71 3.25
C ASN A 50 -16.12 -3.87 4.19
N ARG A 51 -15.17 -3.64 5.09
CA ARG A 51 -14.76 -4.58 6.13
C ARG A 51 -14.48 -3.87 7.44
N PHE A 52 -14.72 -4.57 8.52
CA PHE A 52 -14.29 -4.20 9.87
C PHE A 52 -13.20 -5.17 10.32
N ILE A 53 -12.10 -4.64 10.82
CA ILE A 53 -10.98 -5.44 11.32
C ILE A 53 -10.79 -5.14 12.81
N ALA A 54 -11.05 -6.15 13.65
CA ALA A 54 -10.71 -6.09 15.07
C ALA A 54 -9.41 -6.87 15.27
N THR A 55 -8.40 -6.21 15.78
CA THR A 55 -7.06 -6.77 15.94
C THR A 55 -6.72 -6.91 17.43
N TYR A 56 -6.29 -8.11 17.83
CA TYR A 56 -5.56 -8.34 19.06
C TYR A 56 -4.14 -8.79 18.70
N ASP A 57 -3.24 -7.83 18.64
CA ASP A 57 -1.86 -8.04 18.23
C ASP A 57 -0.93 -7.18 19.11
N PRO A 58 -0.64 -7.65 20.34
CA PRO A 58 0.20 -6.89 21.27
C PRO A 58 1.63 -6.69 20.76
N LEU A 59 2.13 -7.51 19.82
CA LEU A 59 3.46 -7.34 19.25
C LEU A 59 3.52 -6.19 18.25
N ASN A 60 2.44 -5.91 17.51
CA ASN A 60 2.36 -4.76 16.61
C ASN A 60 2.35 -3.40 17.34
N LEU A 61 2.07 -3.40 18.64
CA LEU A 61 2.17 -2.19 19.46
C LEU A 61 3.63 -1.81 19.77
N HIS A 62 4.58 -2.66 19.44
CA HIS A 62 6.00 -2.44 19.66
C HIS A 62 6.75 -2.57 18.34
N LEU A 63 7.19 -1.45 17.79
CA LEU A 63 8.06 -1.46 16.60
C LEU A 63 9.46 -1.93 17.02
N VAL A 64 9.72 -3.23 16.87
CA VAL A 64 11.01 -3.84 17.18
C VAL A 64 11.59 -4.41 15.89
N VAL A 65 12.79 -3.96 15.55
CA VAL A 65 13.57 -4.59 14.48
C VAL A 65 14.61 -5.49 15.13
N ASP A 66 14.53 -6.79 14.87
CA ASP A 66 15.46 -7.77 15.43
C ASP A 66 16.90 -7.46 15.02
N GLU A 67 17.83 -7.43 16.01
CA GLU A 67 19.22 -7.09 15.75
C GLU A 67 19.95 -8.08 14.83
N ASN A 68 19.56 -9.38 14.87
CA ASN A 68 20.13 -10.37 13.96
C ASN A 68 19.67 -10.12 12.54
N PHE A 69 18.40 -9.70 12.36
CA PHE A 69 17.88 -9.30 11.06
C PHE A 69 18.61 -8.06 10.52
N ILE A 70 18.84 -7.03 11.35
CA ILE A 70 19.62 -5.85 10.96
C ILE A 70 21.04 -6.27 10.53
N ARG A 71 21.69 -7.15 11.31
CA ARG A 71 23.04 -7.66 10.99
C ARG A 71 23.05 -8.47 9.68
N ALA A 72 22.03 -9.30 9.48
CA ALA A 72 21.90 -10.07 8.23
C ALA A 72 21.74 -9.16 7.01
N LEU A 73 20.83 -8.18 7.06
CA LEU A 73 20.66 -7.20 5.97
C LEU A 73 21.92 -6.39 5.70
N SER A 74 22.65 -6.01 6.75
CA SER A 74 23.90 -5.28 6.62
C SER A 74 24.99 -6.12 5.92
N ARG A 75 25.06 -7.44 6.20
CA ARG A 75 25.99 -8.37 5.58
C ARG A 75 25.61 -8.68 4.13
N ASP A 76 24.33 -9.01 3.90
CA ASP A 76 23.85 -9.57 2.63
C ASP A 76 23.37 -8.47 1.65
N LYS A 77 23.31 -7.21 2.08
CA LYS A 77 22.99 -6.02 1.29
C LYS A 77 21.72 -6.19 0.47
N ALA A 78 20.57 -6.23 1.15
CA ALA A 78 19.28 -6.32 0.47
C ALA A 78 19.12 -5.21 -0.58
N GLU A 79 18.76 -5.59 -1.80
CA GLU A 79 18.54 -4.63 -2.89
C GLU A 79 17.28 -3.79 -2.66
N TYR A 80 16.22 -4.42 -2.11
CA TYR A 80 14.94 -3.80 -1.80
C TYR A 80 14.55 -4.08 -0.35
N ILE A 81 14.06 -3.06 0.33
CA ILE A 81 13.52 -3.17 1.68
C ILE A 81 12.14 -2.53 1.69
N VAL A 82 11.14 -3.30 2.10
CA VAL A 82 9.76 -2.82 2.28
C VAL A 82 9.54 -2.54 3.76
N LEU A 83 9.12 -1.32 4.06
CA LEU A 83 8.71 -0.88 5.38
C LEU A 83 7.18 -0.77 5.41
N SER A 84 6.55 -1.47 6.33
CA SER A 84 5.10 -1.48 6.52
C SER A 84 4.77 -1.61 8.01
N GLY A 85 3.48 -1.50 8.37
CA GLY A 85 3.01 -1.77 9.72
C GLY A 85 3.01 -0.59 10.70
N PHE A 86 3.42 0.59 10.30
CA PHE A 86 3.45 1.79 11.17
C PHE A 86 2.07 2.23 11.67
N HIS A 87 1.00 1.80 11.02
CA HIS A 87 -0.39 2.10 11.40
C HIS A 87 -0.79 1.54 12.76
N ALA A 88 -0.11 0.50 13.22
CA ALA A 88 -0.38 -0.12 14.51
C ALA A 88 0.17 0.68 15.70
N LEU A 89 1.05 1.64 15.45
CA LEU A 89 1.62 2.48 16.49
C LEU A 89 0.64 3.54 16.96
N THR A 90 0.71 3.87 18.25
CA THR A 90 -0.04 4.97 18.87
C THR A 90 0.88 5.83 19.74
N GLU A 91 0.51 7.07 20.02
CA GLU A 91 1.26 7.93 20.93
C GLU A 91 1.29 7.34 22.35
N GLN A 92 0.22 6.66 22.77
CA GLN A 92 0.12 6.03 24.09
C GLN A 92 1.17 4.93 24.34
N ASN A 93 1.60 4.23 23.27
CA ASN A 93 2.67 3.23 23.34
C ASN A 93 3.99 3.70 22.75
N ASN A 94 4.25 5.01 22.85
CA ASN A 94 5.47 5.65 22.38
C ASN A 94 5.73 5.52 20.87
N GLY A 95 4.69 5.43 20.06
CA GLY A 95 4.80 5.21 18.61
C GLY A 95 5.66 6.24 17.88
N VAL A 96 5.62 7.51 18.31
CA VAL A 96 6.48 8.57 17.74
C VAL A 96 7.95 8.32 18.07
N LYS A 97 8.27 7.93 19.33
CA LYS A 97 9.63 7.59 19.74
C LYS A 97 10.15 6.36 19.01
N LEU A 98 9.32 5.32 18.88
CA LEU A 98 9.69 4.11 18.14
C LEU A 98 10.02 4.40 16.67
N GLN A 99 9.32 5.36 16.05
CA GLN A 99 9.69 5.84 14.72
C GLN A 99 11.06 6.54 14.72
N ASP A 100 11.38 7.34 15.75
CA ASP A 100 12.70 7.95 15.87
C ASP A 100 13.82 6.90 16.04
N ASP A 101 13.56 5.85 16.80
CA ASP A 101 14.54 4.78 17.07
C ASP A 101 14.90 3.98 15.80
N ILE A 102 14.00 3.87 14.80
CA ILE A 102 14.29 3.17 13.54
C ILE A 102 15.01 4.04 12.49
N LEU A 103 14.99 5.37 12.62
CA LEU A 103 15.58 6.26 11.62
C LEU A 103 17.07 5.96 11.30
N PRO A 104 17.95 5.72 12.30
CA PRO A 104 19.34 5.36 12.03
C PRO A 104 19.48 4.09 11.20
N ILE A 105 18.61 3.11 11.44
CA ILE A 105 18.60 1.83 10.76
C ILE A 105 18.23 2.02 9.28
N ILE A 106 17.15 2.76 9.00
CA ILE A 106 16.72 3.07 7.63
C ILE A 106 17.83 3.84 6.88
N LYS A 107 18.45 4.82 7.52
CA LYS A 107 19.57 5.58 6.93
C LYS A 107 20.76 4.68 6.61
N ALA A 108 21.08 3.72 7.48
CA ALA A 108 22.17 2.78 7.26
C ALA A 108 21.88 1.87 6.06
N TRP A 109 20.67 1.32 5.92
CA TRP A 109 20.26 0.53 4.77
C TRP A 109 20.32 1.33 3.47
N LYS A 110 19.82 2.55 3.48
CA LYS A 110 19.89 3.47 2.33
C LYS A 110 21.34 3.77 1.93
N ALA A 111 22.22 4.00 2.90
CA ALA A 111 23.65 4.24 2.64
C ALA A 111 24.35 3.02 2.02
N GLN A 112 23.83 1.82 2.19
CA GLN A 112 24.33 0.59 1.55
C GLN A 112 23.83 0.40 0.11
N GLY A 113 22.93 1.28 -0.37
CA GLY A 113 22.36 1.26 -1.71
C GLY A 113 21.04 0.49 -1.82
N SER A 114 20.44 0.08 -0.69
CA SER A 114 19.08 -0.50 -0.70
C SER A 114 18.08 0.52 -1.18
N LEU A 115 17.11 0.09 -2.01
CA LEU A 115 15.91 0.86 -2.31
C LEU A 115 14.91 0.66 -1.18
N ILE A 116 14.53 1.75 -0.53
CA ILE A 116 13.56 1.72 0.56
C ILE A 116 12.18 2.04 0.01
N HIS A 117 11.27 1.08 0.13
CA HIS A 117 9.84 1.29 -0.15
C HIS A 117 9.06 1.39 1.15
N LEU A 118 8.28 2.44 1.30
CA LEU A 118 7.37 2.64 2.42
C LEU A 118 5.94 2.39 1.96
N GLU A 119 5.32 1.35 2.47
CA GLU A 119 3.88 1.16 2.35
C GLU A 119 3.19 1.88 3.51
N ILE A 120 2.46 2.92 3.18
CA ILE A 120 1.68 3.67 4.16
C ILE A 120 0.36 2.95 4.36
N ALA A 121 -0.03 2.77 5.62
CA ALA A 121 -1.35 2.30 5.99
C ALA A 121 -2.02 3.35 6.88
N SER A 122 -3.32 3.48 6.72
CA SER A 122 -4.11 4.49 7.44
C SER A 122 -4.04 4.27 8.94
N THR A 123 -3.68 5.30 9.70
CA THR A 123 -3.69 5.30 11.16
C THR A 123 -4.57 6.40 11.71
N GLN A 124 -5.31 6.11 12.77
CA GLN A 124 -6.16 7.08 13.46
C GLN A 124 -5.35 8.03 14.37
N ASP A 125 -4.13 7.65 14.72
CA ASP A 125 -3.26 8.47 15.57
C ASP A 125 -2.57 9.56 14.75
N ILE A 126 -3.03 10.80 14.91
CA ILE A 126 -2.55 11.96 14.15
C ILE A 126 -1.07 12.26 14.45
N ALA A 127 -0.59 12.05 15.68
CA ALA A 127 0.80 12.29 16.05
C ALA A 127 1.72 11.28 15.35
N VAL A 128 1.34 10.01 15.34
CA VAL A 128 2.06 8.93 14.66
C VAL A 128 2.05 9.15 13.15
N ARG A 129 0.89 9.49 12.56
CA ARG A 129 0.77 9.82 11.13
C ARG A 129 1.68 10.98 10.74
N ARG A 130 1.64 12.06 11.52
CA ARG A 130 2.47 13.25 11.28
C ARG A 130 3.97 12.94 11.38
N ALA A 131 4.37 12.13 12.35
CA ALA A 131 5.76 11.69 12.50
C ALA A 131 6.20 10.83 11.30
N LEU A 132 5.38 9.88 10.86
CA LEU A 132 5.64 9.03 9.69
C LEU A 132 5.91 9.89 8.43
N ILE A 133 5.00 10.83 8.13
CA ILE A 133 5.10 11.68 6.94
C ILE A 133 6.30 12.64 7.00
N ARG A 134 6.63 13.17 8.17
CA ARG A 134 7.71 14.16 8.31
C ARG A 134 9.10 13.55 8.49
N LYS A 135 9.21 12.33 9.04
CA LYS A 135 10.49 11.76 9.45
C LYS A 135 10.91 10.54 8.62
N ILE A 136 9.97 9.63 8.33
CA ILE A 136 10.26 8.37 7.65
C ILE A 136 10.03 8.48 6.14
N ALA A 137 8.88 9.01 5.72
CA ALA A 137 8.54 9.12 4.31
C ALA A 137 9.61 9.85 3.46
N PRO A 138 10.29 10.92 3.93
CA PRO A 138 11.37 11.56 3.17
C PRO A 138 12.64 10.69 3.00
N LEU A 139 12.77 9.61 3.77
CA LEU A 139 13.87 8.65 3.62
C LEU A 139 13.57 7.57 2.59
N ALA A 140 12.29 7.36 2.24
CA ALA A 140 11.88 6.37 1.26
C ALA A 140 12.27 6.79 -0.16
N ASP A 141 12.67 5.82 -0.98
CA ASP A 141 12.88 5.98 -2.42
C ASP A 141 11.57 5.76 -3.19
N SER A 142 10.65 5.03 -2.58
CA SER A 142 9.33 4.73 -3.13
C SER A 142 8.28 4.68 -2.01
N ILE A 143 7.10 5.19 -2.30
CA ILE A 143 5.96 5.19 -1.36
C ILE A 143 4.76 4.56 -2.05
N GLY A 144 4.07 3.64 -1.36
CA GLY A 144 2.77 3.08 -1.75
C GLY A 144 1.66 3.64 -0.88
N ILE A 145 0.56 4.05 -1.51
CA ILE A 145 -0.63 4.60 -0.83
C ILE A 145 -1.91 4.24 -1.57
N ASN A 146 -3.01 4.19 -0.83
CA ASN A 146 -4.36 4.16 -1.41
C ASN A 146 -5.05 5.53 -1.33
N GLU A 147 -6.31 5.60 -1.76
CA GLU A 147 -7.08 6.86 -1.79
C GLU A 147 -7.24 7.47 -0.39
N ARG A 148 -7.55 6.64 0.61
CA ARG A 148 -7.75 7.11 1.98
C ARG A 148 -6.45 7.65 2.57
N GLU A 149 -5.36 6.98 2.35
CA GLU A 149 -4.04 7.38 2.81
C GLU A 149 -3.56 8.67 2.14
N ALA A 150 -3.85 8.85 0.84
CA ALA A 150 -3.57 10.10 0.15
C ALA A 150 -4.33 11.28 0.78
N ILE A 151 -5.62 11.11 1.09
CA ILE A 151 -6.44 12.11 1.79
C ILE A 151 -5.86 12.41 3.17
N ASP A 152 -5.54 11.38 3.94
CA ASP A 152 -4.94 11.50 5.28
C ASP A 152 -3.60 12.27 5.25
N ILE A 153 -2.80 12.08 4.19
CA ILE A 153 -1.54 12.82 4.02
C ILE A 153 -1.81 14.29 3.67
N LEU A 154 -2.78 14.58 2.79
CA LEU A 154 -3.16 15.95 2.46
C LEU A 154 -3.55 16.73 3.71
N GLU A 155 -4.32 16.14 4.63
CA GLU A 155 -4.65 16.75 5.91
C GLU A 155 -3.40 17.08 6.75
N VAL A 156 -2.43 16.15 6.79
CA VAL A 156 -1.16 16.35 7.55
C VAL A 156 -0.31 17.47 6.98
N ILE A 157 -0.31 17.66 5.66
CA ILE A 157 0.49 18.67 4.98
C ILE A 157 -0.21 20.02 4.81
N GLY A 158 -1.48 20.15 5.28
CA GLY A 158 -2.24 21.41 5.27
C GLY A 158 -2.95 21.71 3.97
N GLU A 159 -3.29 20.69 3.19
CA GLU A 159 -4.04 20.77 1.93
C GLU A 159 -5.50 20.31 2.13
N GLU A 160 -6.16 20.81 3.21
CA GLU A 160 -7.50 20.36 3.64
C GLU A 160 -8.56 20.52 2.56
N LYS A 161 -8.48 21.58 1.76
CA LYS A 161 -9.43 21.81 0.66
C LYS A 161 -9.35 20.74 -0.41
N LEU A 162 -8.13 20.34 -0.79
CA LEU A 162 -7.94 19.27 -1.76
C LEU A 162 -8.28 17.91 -1.15
N ALA A 163 -8.01 17.71 0.15
CA ALA A 163 -8.42 16.50 0.87
C ALA A 163 -9.94 16.32 0.82
N GLU A 164 -10.72 17.38 1.07
CA GLU A 164 -12.19 17.34 0.98
C GLU A 164 -12.66 17.10 -0.46
N GLU A 165 -12.05 17.74 -1.46
CA GLU A 165 -12.35 17.48 -2.88
C GLU A 165 -12.14 16.00 -3.24
N CYS A 166 -11.01 15.41 -2.82
CA CYS A 166 -10.69 13.99 -3.05
C CYS A 166 -11.65 13.05 -2.30
N ASN A 167 -12.09 13.43 -1.09
CA ASN A 167 -13.01 12.65 -0.28
C ASN A 167 -14.42 12.61 -0.89
N VAL A 168 -14.89 13.72 -1.45
CA VAL A 168 -16.21 13.83 -2.09
C VAL A 168 -16.19 13.26 -3.51
N HIS A 169 -15.13 13.52 -4.27
CA HIS A 169 -14.96 13.13 -5.67
C HIS A 169 -13.62 12.44 -5.87
N THR A 170 -13.58 11.14 -5.56
CA THR A 170 -12.39 10.28 -5.70
C THR A 170 -12.18 9.91 -7.17
N THR A 171 -11.81 10.89 -8.02
CA THR A 171 -11.48 10.70 -9.44
C THR A 171 -9.97 10.62 -9.64
N SER A 172 -9.52 10.01 -10.75
CA SER A 172 -8.10 9.95 -11.11
C SER A 172 -7.45 11.34 -11.17
N VAL A 173 -8.16 12.33 -11.68
CA VAL A 173 -7.66 13.71 -11.78
C VAL A 173 -7.45 14.34 -10.41
N ASN A 174 -8.41 14.21 -9.49
CA ASN A 174 -8.26 14.75 -8.13
C ASN A 174 -7.17 14.01 -7.35
N MET A 175 -7.13 12.69 -7.47
CA MET A 175 -6.10 11.87 -6.84
C MET A 175 -4.71 12.14 -7.43
N PHE A 176 -4.60 12.43 -8.72
CA PHE A 176 -3.36 12.84 -9.35
C PHE A 176 -2.86 14.20 -8.82
N LYS A 177 -3.77 15.18 -8.65
CA LYS A 177 -3.44 16.46 -7.99
C LYS A 177 -2.94 16.23 -6.56
N ALA A 178 -3.59 15.31 -5.83
CA ALA A 178 -3.14 14.89 -4.50
C ALA A 178 -1.72 14.32 -4.53
N LEU A 179 -1.45 13.39 -5.46
CA LEU A 179 -0.11 12.81 -5.63
C LEU A 179 0.96 13.87 -5.92
N LEU A 180 0.67 14.87 -6.76
CA LEU A 180 1.59 15.98 -7.04
C LEU A 180 1.93 16.76 -5.77
N LYS A 181 0.91 17.11 -4.97
CA LYS A 181 1.11 17.84 -3.71
C LYS A 181 1.92 17.02 -2.71
N ILE A 182 1.58 15.74 -2.55
CA ILE A 182 2.27 14.81 -1.66
C ILE A 182 3.73 14.64 -2.11
N LYS A 183 3.97 14.43 -3.40
CA LYS A 183 5.30 14.27 -3.97
C LYS A 183 6.19 15.50 -3.74
N HIS A 184 5.68 16.69 -4.01
CA HIS A 184 6.40 17.94 -3.76
C HIS A 184 6.71 18.16 -2.28
N HIS A 185 5.79 17.74 -1.38
CA HIS A 185 5.98 17.92 0.06
C HIS A 185 6.99 16.92 0.65
N ILE A 186 6.88 15.64 0.29
CA ILE A 186 7.71 14.56 0.85
C ILE A 186 9.06 14.48 0.13
N GLY A 187 9.09 14.69 -1.18
CA GLY A 187 10.31 14.60 -1.99
C GLY A 187 10.75 13.16 -2.29
N ALA A 188 9.91 12.14 -2.03
CA ALA A 188 10.22 10.76 -2.39
C ALA A 188 10.34 10.60 -3.91
N PRO A 189 11.40 9.95 -4.44
CA PRO A 189 11.61 9.81 -5.90
C PRO A 189 10.47 9.15 -6.64
N ARG A 190 9.74 8.23 -6.00
CA ARG A 190 8.59 7.53 -6.58
C ARG A 190 7.43 7.49 -5.59
N ILE A 191 6.21 7.75 -6.06
CA ILE A 191 4.97 7.54 -5.30
C ILE A 191 4.00 6.76 -6.19
N GLN A 192 3.40 5.70 -5.66
CA GLN A 192 2.38 4.91 -6.31
C GLN A 192 1.07 4.96 -5.52
N LEU A 193 0.02 5.34 -6.21
CA LEU A 193 -1.36 5.23 -5.75
C LEU A 193 -1.98 3.96 -6.33
N HIS A 194 -2.58 3.14 -5.49
CA HIS A 194 -3.42 2.02 -5.90
C HIS A 194 -4.87 2.34 -5.54
N MET A 195 -5.56 3.00 -6.46
CA MET A 195 -6.98 3.32 -6.32
C MET A 195 -7.87 2.27 -7.01
N PHE A 196 -9.15 2.31 -6.68
CA PHE A 196 -10.13 1.43 -7.30
C PHE A 196 -10.20 1.65 -8.81
N GLY A 197 -9.92 0.61 -9.57
CA GLY A 197 -9.94 0.62 -11.04
C GLY A 197 -8.68 1.13 -11.72
N LEU A 198 -7.82 1.93 -11.08
CA LEU A 198 -6.63 2.51 -11.70
C LEU A 198 -5.45 2.56 -10.73
N TYR A 199 -4.26 2.19 -11.17
CA TYR A 199 -3.01 2.48 -10.46
C TYR A 199 -2.32 3.65 -11.13
N ILE A 200 -1.77 4.58 -10.33
CA ILE A 200 -1.04 5.75 -10.81
C ILE A 200 0.31 5.81 -10.11
N THR A 201 1.39 5.96 -10.87
CA THR A 201 2.74 6.18 -10.34
C THR A 201 3.28 7.51 -10.84
N LEU A 202 3.81 8.32 -9.93
CA LEU A 202 4.66 9.46 -10.25
C LEU A 202 6.10 9.13 -9.89
N ALA A 203 7.03 9.31 -10.82
CA ALA A 203 8.44 9.09 -10.61
C ALA A 203 9.28 10.27 -11.10
N ASP A 204 10.39 10.54 -10.43
CA ASP A 204 11.37 11.51 -10.90
C ASP A 204 11.96 11.08 -12.24
N LYS A 205 12.21 12.03 -13.13
CA LYS A 205 12.96 11.76 -14.36
C LYS A 205 14.33 11.15 -14.01
N GLY A 206 14.62 10.01 -14.62
CA GLY A 206 15.86 9.28 -14.33
C GLY A 206 15.84 8.47 -13.03
N PHE A 207 14.67 8.24 -12.43
CA PHE A 207 14.58 7.27 -11.36
C PHE A 207 15.12 5.92 -11.81
N ARG A 208 15.78 5.17 -10.91
CA ARG A 208 16.49 3.91 -11.24
C ARG A 208 15.62 2.81 -11.88
N ILE A 209 14.30 2.95 -11.84
CA ILE A 209 13.34 2.08 -12.51
C ILE A 209 12.68 2.89 -13.63
N SER A 210 12.81 2.43 -14.89
CA SER A 210 12.23 3.13 -16.03
C SER A 210 10.70 3.13 -16.01
N PRO A 211 10.03 4.06 -16.73
CA PRO A 211 8.58 4.07 -16.85
C PRO A 211 7.99 2.73 -17.35
N GLU A 212 8.63 2.11 -18.34
CA GLU A 212 8.20 0.82 -18.90
C GLU A 212 8.37 -0.32 -17.89
N ALA A 213 9.46 -0.29 -17.10
CA ALA A 213 9.66 -1.26 -16.04
C ALA A 213 8.62 -1.08 -14.92
N ASN A 214 8.32 0.16 -14.52
CA ASN A 214 7.23 0.45 -13.58
C ASN A 214 5.89 -0.09 -14.11
N LEU A 215 5.56 0.16 -15.38
CA LEU A 215 4.32 -0.33 -15.98
C LEU A 215 4.24 -1.87 -15.94
N ARG A 216 5.32 -2.57 -16.32
CA ARG A 216 5.37 -4.05 -16.23
C ARG A 216 5.17 -4.54 -14.79
N GLY A 217 5.81 -3.87 -13.82
CA GLY A 217 5.64 -4.19 -12.40
C GLY A 217 4.19 -4.02 -11.93
N MET A 218 3.55 -2.92 -12.33
CA MET A 218 2.14 -2.66 -12.02
C MET A 218 1.21 -3.68 -12.70
N MET A 219 1.49 -4.10 -13.94
CA MET A 219 0.72 -5.14 -14.63
C MET A 219 0.77 -6.48 -13.88
N LEU A 220 1.97 -6.91 -13.46
CA LEU A 220 2.08 -8.12 -12.65
C LEU A 220 1.34 -7.99 -11.33
N ALA A 221 1.51 -6.86 -10.64
CA ALA A 221 0.84 -6.60 -9.37
C ALA A 221 -0.70 -6.63 -9.50
N ALA A 222 -1.26 -6.01 -10.55
CA ALA A 222 -2.70 -6.03 -10.84
C ALA A 222 -3.20 -7.46 -11.14
N THR A 223 -2.43 -8.24 -11.90
CA THR A 223 -2.76 -9.64 -12.21
C THR A 223 -2.76 -10.51 -10.95
N VAL A 224 -1.73 -10.37 -10.10
CA VAL A 224 -1.64 -11.12 -8.84
C VAL A 224 -2.76 -10.72 -7.89
N ALA A 225 -3.04 -9.43 -7.78
CA ALA A 225 -4.13 -8.92 -6.96
C ALA A 225 -5.49 -9.48 -7.40
N ALA A 226 -5.78 -9.46 -8.71
CA ALA A 226 -7.00 -10.05 -9.27
C ALA A 226 -7.07 -11.57 -9.05
N GLY A 227 -5.95 -12.28 -9.23
CA GLY A 227 -5.86 -13.72 -8.96
C GLY A 227 -6.16 -14.05 -7.50
N LYS A 228 -5.57 -13.28 -6.56
CA LYS A 228 -5.85 -13.41 -5.13
C LYS A 228 -7.31 -13.12 -4.80
N ALA A 229 -7.84 -12.00 -5.31
CA ALA A 229 -9.23 -11.62 -5.08
C ALA A 229 -10.21 -12.69 -5.60
N GLY A 230 -10.00 -13.20 -6.81
CA GLY A 230 -10.93 -14.12 -7.45
C GLY A 230 -10.80 -15.58 -7.04
N THR A 231 -9.62 -16.01 -6.57
CA THR A 231 -9.36 -17.43 -6.21
C THR A 231 -9.06 -17.65 -4.73
N GLY A 232 -8.96 -16.58 -3.94
CA GLY A 232 -8.68 -16.62 -2.50
C GLY A 232 -7.21 -16.79 -2.13
N ASN A 233 -6.33 -17.12 -3.10
CA ASN A 233 -4.89 -17.27 -2.86
C ASN A 233 -4.07 -17.10 -4.15
N ILE A 234 -2.72 -17.15 -4.01
CA ILE A 234 -1.76 -17.04 -5.12
C ILE A 234 -0.70 -18.16 -5.08
N ASN A 235 -1.03 -19.28 -4.48
CA ASN A 235 -0.08 -20.37 -4.23
C ASN A 235 0.26 -21.19 -5.48
N LYS A 236 -0.50 -21.03 -6.56
CA LYS A 236 -0.35 -21.77 -7.81
C LYS A 236 -0.38 -20.85 -9.01
N ALA A 237 0.33 -21.25 -10.06
CA ALA A 237 0.35 -20.50 -11.32
C ALA A 237 -1.06 -20.37 -11.94
N GLU A 238 -1.93 -21.37 -11.75
CA GLU A 238 -3.31 -21.37 -12.26
C GLU A 238 -4.13 -20.19 -11.71
N ASN A 239 -3.85 -19.74 -10.48
CA ASN A 239 -4.50 -18.56 -9.89
C ASN A 239 -4.18 -17.28 -10.67
N LEU A 240 -2.94 -17.15 -11.16
CA LEU A 240 -2.52 -16.03 -11.98
C LEU A 240 -3.06 -16.14 -13.41
N LEU A 241 -3.00 -17.31 -14.00
CA LEU A 241 -3.55 -17.59 -15.34
C LEU A 241 -5.04 -17.31 -15.39
N TRP A 242 -5.76 -17.60 -14.30
CA TRP A 242 -7.18 -17.26 -14.17
C TRP A 242 -7.40 -15.73 -14.30
N ALA A 243 -6.56 -14.91 -13.67
CA ALA A 243 -6.64 -13.45 -13.77
C ALA A 243 -6.26 -12.92 -15.15
N CYS A 244 -5.26 -13.52 -15.81
CA CYS A 244 -4.86 -13.13 -17.17
C CYS A 244 -5.99 -13.26 -18.21
N GLY A 245 -6.99 -14.10 -17.96
CA GLY A 245 -8.17 -14.25 -18.81
C GLY A 245 -9.30 -13.26 -18.51
N ARG A 246 -9.08 -12.27 -17.64
CA ARG A 246 -10.09 -11.28 -17.28
C ARG A 246 -9.85 -9.95 -18.01
N GLU A 247 -10.95 -9.26 -18.25
CA GLU A 247 -10.92 -7.93 -18.86
C GLU A 247 -10.48 -6.88 -17.82
N VAL A 248 -9.86 -5.83 -18.29
CA VAL A 248 -9.59 -4.65 -17.45
C VAL A 248 -10.89 -3.89 -17.18
N SER A 249 -10.93 -3.15 -16.10
CA SER A 249 -12.11 -2.41 -15.66
C SER A 249 -12.45 -1.25 -16.60
N ASP A 250 -13.70 -1.17 -17.01
CA ASP A 250 -14.22 -0.01 -17.74
C ASP A 250 -14.07 1.28 -16.94
N VAL A 251 -14.28 1.20 -15.62
CA VAL A 251 -14.03 2.35 -14.71
C VAL A 251 -12.59 2.80 -14.82
N GLY A 252 -11.63 1.86 -14.78
CA GLY A 252 -10.21 2.18 -14.91
C GLY A 252 -9.84 2.75 -16.26
N LEU A 253 -10.47 2.31 -17.35
CA LEU A 253 -10.27 2.88 -18.69
C LEU A 253 -10.79 4.30 -18.80
N HIS A 254 -11.96 4.61 -18.23
CA HIS A 254 -12.48 5.99 -18.19
C HIS A 254 -11.57 6.88 -17.34
N GLU A 255 -11.18 6.45 -16.16
CA GLU A 255 -10.28 7.19 -15.28
C GLU A 255 -8.90 7.44 -15.94
N LEU A 256 -8.37 6.48 -16.71
CA LEU A 256 -7.15 6.68 -17.48
C LEU A 256 -7.34 7.74 -18.58
N THR A 257 -8.48 7.72 -19.27
CA THR A 257 -8.80 8.70 -20.32
C THR A 257 -8.90 10.10 -19.73
N ASP A 258 -9.65 10.28 -18.64
CA ASP A 258 -9.78 11.56 -17.95
C ASP A 258 -8.42 12.10 -17.47
N LEU A 259 -7.56 11.21 -16.95
CA LEU A 259 -6.21 11.59 -16.55
C LEU A 259 -5.35 11.99 -17.76
N ALA A 260 -5.40 11.24 -18.85
CA ALA A 260 -4.67 11.54 -20.09
C ALA A 260 -5.07 12.90 -20.67
N ASP A 261 -6.36 13.20 -20.68
CA ASP A 261 -6.92 14.49 -21.11
C ASP A 261 -6.45 15.63 -20.20
N PHE A 262 -6.49 15.42 -18.89
CA PHE A 262 -6.04 16.41 -17.91
C PHE A 262 -4.56 16.77 -18.07
N ILE A 263 -3.69 15.77 -18.31
CA ILE A 263 -2.25 16.01 -18.52
C ILE A 263 -1.89 16.41 -19.95
N GLY A 264 -2.87 16.39 -20.88
CA GLY A 264 -2.67 16.74 -22.29
C GLY A 264 -1.84 15.73 -23.07
N ASN A 265 -1.98 14.43 -22.79
CA ASN A 265 -1.24 13.35 -23.42
C ASN A 265 -2.14 12.16 -23.81
N GLU A 266 -2.84 12.30 -24.95
CA GLU A 266 -3.75 11.26 -25.46
C GLU A 266 -3.07 9.88 -25.67
N LYS A 267 -1.76 9.86 -26.03
CA LYS A 267 -1.03 8.61 -26.21
C LYS A 267 -0.90 7.79 -24.92
N MET A 268 -1.10 8.42 -23.78
CA MET A 268 -1.07 7.72 -22.50
C MET A 268 -2.19 6.68 -22.38
N VAL A 269 -3.32 6.86 -23.05
CA VAL A 269 -4.41 5.87 -23.08
C VAL A 269 -3.95 4.54 -23.67
N GLU A 270 -3.08 4.59 -24.69
CA GLU A 270 -2.55 3.40 -25.37
C GLU A 270 -1.31 2.82 -24.66
N THR A 271 -0.46 3.70 -24.12
CA THR A 271 0.87 3.31 -23.63
C THR A 271 0.94 3.13 -22.11
N GLY A 272 -0.01 3.68 -21.36
CA GLY A 272 0.05 3.78 -19.91
C GLY A 272 1.14 4.73 -19.37
N ILE A 273 1.87 5.43 -20.27
CA ILE A 273 3.03 6.25 -19.91
C ILE A 273 2.88 7.66 -20.46
N GLY A 274 3.09 8.64 -19.59
CA GLY A 274 3.08 10.05 -19.88
C GLY A 274 4.13 10.82 -19.09
N SER A 275 4.04 12.14 -19.14
CA SER A 275 4.84 13.02 -18.30
C SER A 275 4.06 14.28 -17.96
N TYR A 276 4.27 14.79 -16.76
CA TYR A 276 3.63 16.01 -16.29
C TYR A 276 4.51 16.68 -15.23
N ASP A 277 4.66 17.99 -15.32
CA ASP A 277 5.41 18.82 -14.34
C ASP A 277 6.82 18.28 -14.02
N GLY A 278 7.51 17.75 -15.02
CA GLY A 278 8.87 17.23 -14.86
C GLY A 278 8.95 15.78 -14.37
N PHE A 279 7.84 15.13 -14.07
CA PHE A 279 7.78 13.73 -13.63
C PHE A 279 7.39 12.79 -14.76
N ASP A 280 7.77 11.53 -14.62
CA ASP A 280 7.17 10.43 -15.36
C ASP A 280 5.84 10.07 -14.69
N VAL A 281 4.80 9.90 -15.51
CA VAL A 281 3.46 9.49 -15.08
C VAL A 281 3.16 8.13 -15.68
N ILE A 282 2.91 7.14 -14.85
CA ILE A 282 2.55 5.80 -15.29
C ILE A 282 1.18 5.48 -14.72
N ALA A 283 0.23 5.09 -15.56
CA ALA A 283 -1.11 4.71 -15.12
C ALA A 283 -1.55 3.41 -15.80
N LEU A 284 -2.21 2.55 -15.03
CA LEU A 284 -2.63 1.23 -15.45
C LEU A 284 -4.05 0.95 -14.97
N PRO A 285 -5.03 0.75 -15.88
CA PRO A 285 -6.34 0.21 -15.52
C PRO A 285 -6.20 -1.19 -14.91
N THR A 286 -6.94 -1.47 -13.85
CA THR A 286 -6.85 -2.73 -13.12
C THR A 286 -7.95 -3.71 -13.48
N ILE A 287 -7.81 -4.94 -13.04
CA ILE A 287 -8.84 -5.98 -13.18
C ILE A 287 -9.71 -5.93 -11.91
N ILE A 288 -10.99 -5.60 -12.07
CA ILE A 288 -11.95 -5.60 -10.96
C ILE A 288 -12.65 -6.94 -10.90
N ILE A 289 -12.70 -7.53 -9.72
CA ILE A 289 -13.42 -8.77 -9.43
C ILE A 289 -14.71 -8.39 -8.70
N GLU A 290 -15.86 -8.59 -9.33
CA GLU A 290 -17.17 -8.20 -8.78
C GLU A 290 -17.50 -8.91 -7.46
N LYS A 291 -17.11 -10.17 -7.33
CA LYS A 291 -17.33 -11.00 -6.13
C LYS A 291 -16.01 -11.56 -5.64
N PRO A 292 -15.20 -10.76 -4.92
CA PRO A 292 -13.92 -11.22 -4.44
C PRO A 292 -14.09 -12.23 -3.30
N LEU A 293 -13.25 -13.25 -3.29
CA LEU A 293 -13.15 -14.21 -2.18
C LEU A 293 -12.32 -13.67 -1.02
N THR A 294 -11.44 -12.70 -1.30
CA THR A 294 -10.66 -12.01 -0.28
C THR A 294 -10.16 -10.66 -0.78
N LEU A 295 -10.15 -9.66 0.10
CA LEU A 295 -9.56 -8.34 -0.11
C LEU A 295 -8.43 -8.04 0.87
N VAL A 296 -8.10 -8.99 1.74
CA VAL A 296 -7.09 -8.80 2.79
C VAL A 296 -5.68 -8.76 2.21
N GLY A 297 -4.89 -7.76 2.61
CA GLY A 297 -3.50 -7.59 2.17
C GLY A 297 -3.36 -7.28 0.67
N MET A 298 -4.36 -6.65 0.06
CA MET A 298 -4.30 -6.25 -1.35
C MET A 298 -3.29 -5.12 -1.55
N GLY A 299 -3.31 -4.09 -0.70
CA GLY A 299 -2.36 -2.97 -0.74
C GLY A 299 -0.92 -3.46 -0.69
N ASP A 300 -0.57 -4.24 0.34
CA ASP A 300 0.77 -4.82 0.49
C ASP A 300 1.18 -5.66 -0.73
N THR A 301 0.24 -6.46 -1.27
CA THR A 301 0.49 -7.27 -2.47
C THR A 301 0.79 -6.40 -3.67
N ILE A 302 -0.01 -5.36 -3.93
CA ILE A 302 0.12 -4.45 -5.07
C ILE A 302 1.43 -3.68 -4.98
N SER A 303 1.67 -3.01 -3.87
CA SER A 303 2.83 -2.17 -3.65
C SER A 303 4.14 -2.94 -3.76
N SER A 304 4.25 -4.06 -3.02
CA SER A 304 5.47 -4.86 -3.01
C SER A 304 5.78 -5.45 -4.39
N LEU A 305 4.79 -6.04 -5.06
CA LEU A 305 4.99 -6.69 -6.35
C LEU A 305 5.23 -5.70 -7.48
N SER A 306 4.56 -4.54 -7.47
CA SER A 306 4.79 -3.53 -8.51
C SER A 306 6.23 -3.03 -8.52
N LEU A 307 6.86 -2.96 -7.35
CA LEU A 307 8.26 -2.57 -7.23
C LEU A 307 9.22 -3.71 -7.58
N LEU A 308 9.00 -4.91 -7.00
CA LEU A 308 9.87 -6.07 -7.20
C LEU A 308 9.88 -6.57 -8.65
N ALA A 309 8.76 -6.48 -9.35
CA ALA A 309 8.64 -6.89 -10.74
C ALA A 309 9.08 -5.82 -11.75
N ALA A 310 9.36 -4.62 -11.30
CA ALA A 310 9.85 -3.50 -12.12
C ALA A 310 11.38 -3.54 -12.38
N ARG A 311 11.98 -4.73 -12.38
CA ARG A 311 13.42 -4.95 -12.68
C ARG A 311 13.73 -4.89 -14.15
#